data_c1854d88dbd8008eaef119a7e1e97271
#
_entry.id   c1854d88dbd8008eaef119a7e1e97271
#
_cell.length_a   1.000
_cell.length_b   1.000
_cell.length_c   1.000
_cell.angle_alpha   90.00
_cell.angle_beta   90.00
_cell.angle_gamma   90.00
#
_symmetry.space_group_name_H-M   'P 1'
#
loop_
_entity.id
_entity.type
_entity.pdbx_description
1 polymer ?
#
loop_
_entity_poly.entity_id
_entity_poly.type
_entity_poly.pdbx_seq_one_letter_code
_entity_poly.pdbx_strand_id
1 'polypeptide(L)'
;MAKFKFELPFEPYDRVYYVNEEGIYSLIVTQIQIVKYEKTHVFICFPNFPFIALEEYGVNLFTDLEKAEERLEQIRRREKIKKYQEIMEKNKKRLDKSNKIC
;
A
#
# COMPACT_ATOMS: atom_id res chain seq x y z
N MET A 1 -0.52 -7.01 35.18
CA MET A 1 -0.71 -7.45 33.80
C MET A 1 -0.63 -6.28 32.86
N ALA A 2 0.36 -6.33 31.99
CA ALA A 2 0.48 -5.33 30.96
C ALA A 2 -0.69 -5.44 30.01
N LYS A 3 -1.65 -4.60 30.20
CA LYS A 3 -2.76 -4.50 29.25
C LYS A 3 -2.28 -3.63 28.11
N PHE A 4 -1.93 -4.28 27.00
CA PHE A 4 -1.72 -3.57 25.78
C PHE A 4 -3.08 -3.09 25.29
N LYS A 5 -3.35 -1.84 25.56
CA LYS A 5 -4.49 -1.19 24.90
C LYS A 5 -4.01 -0.69 23.55
N PHE A 6 -3.93 -1.61 22.59
CA PHE A 6 -3.90 -1.19 21.20
C PHE A 6 -5.33 -0.93 20.80
N GLU A 7 -5.67 0.32 20.59
CA GLU A 7 -6.91 0.65 19.92
C GLU A 7 -6.71 0.34 18.45
N LEU A 8 -7.06 -0.88 18.08
CA LEU A 8 -7.05 -1.26 16.69
C LEU A 8 -8.34 -0.76 16.03
N PRO A 9 -8.25 -0.24 14.80
CA PRO A 9 -9.43 0.26 14.09
C PRO A 9 -10.33 -0.86 13.56
N PHE A 10 -9.97 -2.11 13.79
CA PHE A 10 -10.72 -3.28 13.35
C PHE A 10 -10.50 -4.43 14.31
N GLU A 11 -11.40 -5.40 14.26
CA GLU A 11 -11.37 -6.62 15.07
C GLU A 11 -11.28 -7.85 14.16
N PRO A 12 -10.97 -9.05 14.73
CA PRO A 12 -11.07 -10.29 13.98
C PRO A 12 -12.45 -10.43 13.32
N TYR A 13 -12.47 -10.92 12.11
CA TYR A 13 -13.62 -11.07 11.21
C TYR A 13 -14.14 -9.78 10.59
N ASP A 14 -13.54 -8.65 10.86
CA ASP A 14 -13.84 -7.41 10.15
C ASP A 14 -13.30 -7.46 8.72
N ARG A 15 -14.00 -6.78 7.83
CA ARG A 15 -13.56 -6.64 6.45
C ARG A 15 -12.65 -5.42 6.34
N VAL A 16 -11.52 -5.61 5.67
CA VAL A 16 -10.58 -4.53 5.36
C VAL A 16 -10.24 -4.58 3.87
N TYR A 17 -9.69 -3.49 3.37
CA TYR A 17 -9.34 -3.33 1.97
C TYR A 17 -7.87 -3.00 1.85
N TYR A 18 -7.14 -3.85 1.14
CA TYR A 18 -5.72 -3.64 0.85
C TYR A 18 -5.57 -3.18 -0.59
N VAL A 19 -4.81 -2.11 -0.79
CA VAL A 19 -4.63 -1.46 -2.09
C VAL A 19 -3.19 -1.64 -2.55
N ASN A 20 -3.02 -2.07 -3.79
CA ASN A 20 -1.73 -2.08 -4.48
C ASN A 20 -1.93 -1.69 -5.94
N GLU A 21 -0.87 -1.78 -6.72
CA GLU A 21 -0.89 -1.42 -8.15
C GLU A 21 -1.90 -2.24 -8.97
N GLU A 22 -2.18 -3.46 -8.55
CA GLU A 22 -3.12 -4.35 -9.24
C GLU A 22 -4.58 -4.02 -8.95
N GLY A 23 -4.88 -3.38 -7.81
CA GLY A 23 -6.24 -3.02 -7.45
C GLY A 23 -6.49 -3.06 -5.96
N ILE A 24 -7.73 -3.33 -5.59
CA ILE A 24 -8.20 -3.40 -4.22
C ILE A 24 -8.53 -4.84 -3.88
N TYR A 25 -7.95 -5.34 -2.79
CA TYR A 25 -8.26 -6.66 -2.25
C TYR A 25 -9.19 -6.52 -1.05
N SER A 26 -10.34 -7.16 -1.12
CA SER A 26 -11.28 -7.23 0.00
C SER A 26 -10.90 -8.43 0.86
N LEU A 27 -10.48 -8.19 2.09
CA LEU A 27 -9.93 -9.21 2.98
C LEU A 27 -10.69 -9.23 4.30
N ILE A 28 -10.73 -10.40 4.93
CA ILE A 28 -11.31 -10.56 6.26
C ILE A 28 -10.19 -10.86 7.24
N VAL A 29 -10.11 -10.08 8.29
CA VAL A 29 -9.11 -10.28 9.35
C VAL A 29 -9.42 -11.57 10.09
N THR A 30 -8.48 -12.51 10.11
CA THR A 30 -8.65 -13.77 10.84
C THR A 30 -7.94 -13.76 12.18
N GLN A 31 -6.78 -13.11 12.23
CA GLN A 31 -5.97 -13.09 13.44
C GLN A 31 -5.12 -11.82 13.46
N ILE A 32 -4.86 -11.36 14.66
CA ILE A 32 -3.94 -10.26 14.89
C ILE A 32 -2.81 -10.78 15.76
N GLN A 33 -1.58 -10.72 15.25
CA GLN A 33 -0.39 -11.17 15.95
C GLN A 33 0.40 -9.98 16.47
N ILE A 34 0.75 -10.03 17.74
CA ILE A 34 1.59 -9.02 18.38
C ILE A 34 2.93 -9.66 18.72
N VAL A 35 3.99 -9.16 18.11
CA VAL A 35 5.33 -9.69 18.29
C VAL A 35 6.18 -8.60 18.95
N LYS A 36 6.80 -8.96 20.06
CA LYS A 36 7.70 -8.07 20.78
C LYS A 36 9.15 -8.49 20.58
N TYR A 37 9.87 -7.65 19.89
CA TYR A 37 11.34 -7.65 19.92
C TYR A 37 11.80 -6.38 20.62
N GLU A 38 12.68 -5.63 20.03
CA GLU A 38 13.05 -4.30 20.53
C GLU A 38 11.87 -3.33 20.50
N LYS A 39 11.01 -3.48 19.50
CA LYS A 39 9.78 -2.73 19.34
C LYS A 39 8.61 -3.69 19.22
N THR A 40 7.42 -3.20 19.51
CA THR A 40 6.20 -3.98 19.31
C THR A 40 5.79 -3.92 17.85
N HIS A 41 5.62 -5.09 17.25
CA HIS A 41 5.15 -5.25 15.88
C HIS A 41 3.78 -5.90 15.89
N VAL A 42 2.83 -5.33 15.16
CA VAL A 42 1.50 -5.87 15.01
C VAL A 42 1.31 -6.30 13.57
N PHE A 43 0.95 -7.56 13.38
CA PHE A 43 0.68 -8.14 12.06
C PHE A 43 -0.77 -8.57 11.97
N ILE A 44 -1.38 -8.27 10.85
CA ILE A 44 -2.77 -8.62 10.58
C ILE A 44 -2.76 -9.80 9.60
N CYS A 45 -3.42 -10.89 9.99
CA CYS A 45 -3.44 -12.12 9.24
C CYS A 45 -4.76 -12.32 8.52
N PHE A 46 -4.70 -12.85 7.31
CA PHE A 46 -5.84 -13.09 6.43
C PHE A 46 -5.79 -14.53 5.88
N PRO A 47 -6.94 -15.13 5.53
CA PRO A 47 -6.92 -16.42 4.86
C PRO A 47 -6.36 -16.27 3.45
N ASN A 48 -5.43 -17.15 3.07
CA ASN A 48 -4.87 -17.21 1.72
C ASN A 48 -4.22 -15.90 1.23
N PHE A 49 -3.76 -15.08 2.16
CA PHE A 49 -3.11 -13.82 1.84
C PHE A 49 -1.96 -13.58 2.82
N PRO A 50 -0.85 -12.97 2.38
CA PRO A 50 0.25 -12.66 3.30
C PRO A 50 -0.20 -11.71 4.42
N PHE A 51 0.40 -11.85 5.59
CA PHE A 51 0.13 -10.92 6.68
C PHE A 51 0.57 -9.51 6.32
N ILE A 52 -0.11 -8.52 6.87
CA ILE A 52 0.15 -7.10 6.62
C ILE A 52 0.50 -6.45 7.96
N ALA A 53 1.56 -5.65 7.97
CA ALA A 53 1.95 -4.90 9.15
C ALA A 53 0.96 -3.76 9.43
N LEU A 54 0.73 -3.47 10.71
CA LEU A 54 -0.20 -2.42 11.11
C LEU A 54 0.18 -1.04 10.57
N GLU A 55 1.48 -0.81 10.33
CA GLU A 55 1.97 0.45 9.74
C GLU A 55 1.35 0.75 8.37
N GLU A 56 0.85 -0.26 7.67
CA GLU A 56 0.16 -0.07 6.40
C GLU A 56 -1.24 0.53 6.56
N TYR A 57 -1.80 0.49 7.77
CA TYR A 57 -3.12 1.06 8.01
C TYR A 57 -3.11 2.57 7.77
N GLY A 58 -4.07 3.02 6.96
CA GLY A 58 -4.15 4.42 6.54
C GLY A 58 -3.27 4.77 5.35
N VAL A 59 -2.37 3.88 4.94
CA VAL A 59 -1.52 4.05 3.76
C VAL A 59 -2.03 3.19 2.61
N ASN A 60 -2.06 1.87 2.79
CA ASN A 60 -2.54 0.93 1.80
C ASN A 60 -3.60 -0.03 2.35
N LEU A 61 -3.89 0.01 3.64
CA LEU A 61 -4.89 -0.81 4.30
C LEU A 61 -5.97 0.09 4.91
N PHE A 62 -7.23 -0.18 4.61
CA PHE A 62 -8.34 0.65 5.03
C PHE A 62 -9.53 -0.20 5.47
N THR A 63 -10.33 0.33 6.39
CA THR A 63 -11.62 -0.27 6.76
C THR A 63 -12.75 0.29 5.90
N ASP A 64 -12.52 1.36 5.17
CA ASP A 64 -13.49 2.05 4.33
C ASP A 64 -13.11 1.86 2.87
N LEU A 65 -14.02 1.31 2.08
CA LEU A 65 -13.80 1.09 0.64
C LEU A 65 -13.55 2.40 -0.11
N GLU A 66 -14.24 3.46 0.27
CA GLU A 66 -14.10 4.76 -0.37
C GLU A 66 -12.67 5.29 -0.25
N LYS A 67 -12.07 5.17 0.93
CA LYS A 67 -10.67 5.55 1.15
C LYS A 67 -9.71 4.67 0.38
N ALA A 68 -10.01 3.39 0.26
CA ALA A 68 -9.21 2.47 -0.55
C ALA A 68 -9.25 2.86 -2.04
N GLU A 69 -10.41 3.24 -2.54
CA GLU A 69 -10.57 3.70 -3.92
C GLU A 69 -9.78 4.99 -4.18
N GLU A 70 -9.80 5.93 -3.25
CA GLU A 70 -9.00 7.15 -3.33
C GLU A 70 -7.51 6.85 -3.39
N ARG A 71 -7.05 5.90 -2.58
CA ARG A 71 -5.66 5.49 -2.57
C ARG A 71 -5.23 4.85 -3.88
N LEU A 72 -6.08 3.98 -4.43
CA LEU A 72 -5.82 3.34 -5.72
C LEU A 72 -5.69 4.39 -6.82
N GLU A 73 -6.54 5.39 -6.81
CA GLU A 73 -6.47 6.49 -7.76
C GLU A 73 -5.14 7.25 -7.65
N GLN A 74 -4.69 7.51 -6.42
CA GLN A 74 -3.39 8.16 -6.18
C GLN A 74 -2.22 7.32 -6.72
N ILE A 75 -2.24 6.02 -6.49
CA ILE A 75 -1.21 5.11 -6.98
C ILE A 75 -1.16 5.13 -8.52
N ARG A 76 -2.30 5.06 -9.16
CA ARG A 76 -2.41 5.09 -10.62
C ARG A 76 -1.94 6.41 -11.21
N ARG A 77 -2.23 7.52 -10.56
CA ARG A 77 -1.73 8.84 -10.97
C ARG A 77 -0.22 8.92 -10.90
N ARG A 78 0.38 8.41 -9.81
CA ARG A 78 1.84 8.40 -9.65
C ARG A 78 2.51 7.56 -10.73
N GLU A 79 1.95 6.42 -11.09
CA GLU A 79 2.46 5.58 -12.16
C GLU A 79 2.40 6.28 -13.51
N LYS A 80 1.29 6.95 -13.82
CA LYS A 80 1.15 7.73 -15.06
C LYS A 80 2.19 8.82 -15.14
N ILE A 81 2.43 9.53 -14.05
CA ILE A 81 3.45 10.59 -13.98
C ILE A 81 4.85 10.01 -14.21
N LYS A 82 5.17 8.87 -13.58
CA LYS A 82 6.46 8.20 -13.78
C LYS A 82 6.67 7.79 -15.23
N LYS A 83 5.68 7.17 -15.85
CA LYS A 83 5.74 6.79 -17.26
C LYS A 83 5.94 8.02 -18.17
N TYR A 84 5.24 9.08 -17.87
CA TYR A 84 5.35 10.32 -18.61
C TYR A 84 6.76 10.90 -18.51
N GLN A 85 7.34 10.92 -17.31
CA GLN A 85 8.70 11.38 -17.08
C GLN A 85 9.73 10.52 -17.80
N GLU A 86 9.59 9.21 -17.79
CA GLU A 86 10.45 8.29 -18.51
C GLU A 86 10.42 8.52 -20.02
N ILE A 87 9.23 8.73 -20.58
CA ILE A 87 9.08 9.03 -21.99
C ILE A 87 9.73 10.36 -22.34
N MET A 88 9.56 11.38 -21.52
CA MET A 88 10.18 12.68 -21.72
C MET A 88 11.70 12.61 -21.64
N GLU A 89 12.24 11.87 -20.70
CA GLU A 89 13.69 11.66 -20.58
C GLU A 89 14.27 10.94 -21.80
N LYS A 90 13.60 9.91 -22.29
CA LYS A 90 14.01 9.19 -23.50
C LYS A 90 13.98 10.09 -24.73
N ASN A 91 12.96 10.89 -24.88
CA ASN A 91 12.86 11.85 -25.97
C ASN A 91 13.94 12.93 -25.88
N LYS A 92 14.23 13.40 -24.67
CA LYS A 92 15.29 14.37 -24.43
C LYS A 92 16.67 13.82 -24.79
N LYS A 93 16.96 12.58 -24.42
CA LYS A 93 18.20 11.90 -24.78
C LYS A 93 18.33 11.70 -26.28
N ARG A 94 17.24 11.40 -26.99
CA ARG A 94 17.25 11.30 -28.47
C ARG A 94 17.52 12.64 -29.14
N LEU A 95 16.93 13.71 -28.62
CA LEU A 95 17.17 15.05 -29.12
C LEU A 95 18.62 15.47 -28.92
N ASP A 96 19.20 15.16 -27.76
CA ASP A 96 20.61 15.45 -27.47
C ASP A 96 21.56 14.69 -28.43
N LYS A 97 21.24 13.44 -28.74
CA LYS A 97 22.00 12.66 -29.73
C LYS A 97 21.86 13.22 -31.13
N SER A 98 20.68 13.67 -31.50
CA SER A 98 20.46 14.33 -32.79
C SER A 98 21.26 15.61 -32.90
N ASN A 99 21.33 16.39 -31.85
CA ASN A 99 22.10 17.63 -31.81
C ASN A 99 23.61 17.40 -31.89
N LYS A 100 24.09 16.27 -31.37
CA LYS A 100 25.52 15.92 -31.46
C LYS A 100 25.93 15.42 -32.83
N ILE A 101 25.00 14.93 -33.62
CA ILE A 101 25.26 14.43 -34.98
C ILE A 101 25.23 15.57 -35.97
N CYS A 102 24.61 16.67 -35.64
CA CYS A 102 24.62 17.89 -36.44
C CYS A 102 25.86 18.76 -36.06
#